data_81812769540366c3e6f618809b089b97
#
_entry.id   81812769540366c3e6f618809b089b97
#
_cell.length_a   1.000
_cell.length_b   1.000
_cell.length_c   1.000
_cell.angle_alpha   90.00
_cell.angle_beta   90.00
_cell.angle_gamma   90.00
#
_symmetry.space_group_name_H-M   'P 1'
#
loop_
_entity.id
_entity.type
_entity.pdbx_description
1 polymer ?
#
loop_
_entity_poly.entity_id
_entity_poly.type
_entity_poly.pdbx_seq_one_letter_code
_entity_poly.pdbx_strand_id
1 'polypeptide(L)'
;MKKHLLAIALFALCTTGLNAASPKKVTPEKKGVETINRATAEAHIGFLACDELEGREAGWKGGRIAGNYIISCLKQMGIKPLLAGDYIQPFDVYHAERQVKGKRWQVHPDSIAELKKVVHQKLALRNILGKIEGKNPNEIVIIGAHYDHIGYDPMLEGDQIYNGADDNASGVQAVLQVARAFLATGEQPERTVIFAFWDGEEKGLLGSRYFAMNYPDIKKVKGYLNYDMIGRNNREDQPDYFVYFYTAAHQAFGDWLKKDIEDYRLQLSPDY
;
A
#
# COMPACT_ATOMS: atom_id res chain seq x y z
N MET A 1 40.05 -53.25 -24.57
CA MET A 1 39.37 -54.56 -24.56
C MET A 1 38.10 -54.44 -23.72
N LYS A 2 37.02 -55.03 -24.22
CA LYS A 2 35.69 -55.22 -23.69
C LYS A 2 34.66 -54.14 -24.00
N LYS A 3 33.77 -54.60 -24.83
CA LYS A 3 32.57 -54.06 -25.46
C LYS A 3 31.43 -53.95 -24.49
N HIS A 4 30.67 -52.91 -24.59
CA HIS A 4 29.37 -52.80 -23.93
C HIS A 4 28.24 -52.97 -24.94
N LEU A 5 27.38 -53.94 -24.67
CA LEU A 5 26.14 -54.24 -25.37
C LEU A 5 25.09 -53.13 -25.09
N LEU A 6 24.52 -52.65 -26.16
CA LEU A 6 23.37 -51.78 -26.16
C LEU A 6 22.09 -52.67 -26.20
N ALA A 7 21.27 -52.62 -25.19
CA ALA A 7 19.93 -53.24 -25.20
C ALA A 7 18.90 -52.19 -25.56
N ILE A 8 18.34 -52.31 -26.79
CA ILE A 8 17.19 -51.51 -27.27
C ILE A 8 15.95 -52.26 -26.87
N ALA A 9 15.17 -51.70 -25.93
CA ALA A 9 13.81 -52.14 -25.65
C ALA A 9 12.83 -51.31 -26.50
N LEU A 10 12.23 -51.90 -27.49
CA LEU A 10 11.11 -51.37 -28.24
C LEU A 10 9.84 -51.42 -27.35
N PHE A 11 9.35 -50.28 -26.90
CA PHE A 11 8.02 -50.16 -26.33
C PHE A 11 7.03 -49.76 -27.42
N ALA A 12 6.09 -50.65 -27.71
CA ALA A 12 4.99 -50.40 -28.64
C ALA A 12 4.08 -49.29 -28.08
N LEU A 13 3.94 -48.19 -28.83
CA LEU A 13 2.97 -47.15 -28.55
C LEU A 13 1.57 -47.67 -28.80
N CYS A 14 0.81 -47.91 -27.73
CA CYS A 14 -0.65 -47.85 -27.83
C CYS A 14 -1.08 -46.38 -27.83
N THR A 15 -1.44 -45.88 -29.01
CA THR A 15 -2.06 -44.55 -29.17
C THR A 15 -3.52 -44.61 -28.73
N THR A 16 -3.78 -44.48 -27.43
CA THR A 16 -5.06 -44.01 -26.95
C THR A 16 -5.05 -42.49 -27.03
N GLY A 17 -5.84 -41.89 -27.88
CA GLY A 17 -5.97 -40.44 -28.01
C GLY A 17 -6.49 -39.81 -26.72
N LEU A 18 -5.57 -39.43 -25.87
CA LEU A 18 -5.84 -38.45 -24.83
C LEU A 18 -5.91 -37.08 -25.51
N ASN A 19 -7.13 -36.61 -25.72
CA ASN A 19 -7.39 -35.19 -25.96
C ASN A 19 -6.87 -34.42 -24.71
N ALA A 20 -5.59 -34.10 -24.68
CA ALA A 20 -5.07 -33.15 -23.74
C ALA A 20 -5.72 -31.79 -24.08
N ALA A 21 -6.73 -31.42 -23.32
CA ALA A 21 -7.27 -30.07 -23.37
C ALA A 21 -6.11 -29.11 -23.21
N SER A 22 -5.88 -28.24 -24.20
CA SER A 22 -4.84 -27.21 -24.12
C SER A 22 -5.01 -26.47 -22.80
N PRO A 23 -3.94 -26.27 -22.00
CA PRO A 23 -4.05 -25.57 -20.74
C PRO A 23 -4.67 -24.19 -21.00
N LYS A 24 -5.80 -23.89 -20.32
CA LYS A 24 -6.46 -22.59 -20.43
C LYS A 24 -5.43 -21.52 -20.14
N LYS A 25 -5.18 -20.64 -21.12
CA LYS A 25 -4.21 -19.54 -20.97
C LYS A 25 -4.64 -18.69 -19.79
N VAL A 26 -3.81 -18.61 -18.76
CA VAL A 26 -4.07 -17.77 -17.57
C VAL A 26 -4.05 -16.32 -18.01
N THR A 27 -5.10 -15.56 -17.69
CA THR A 27 -5.14 -14.13 -18.04
C THR A 27 -4.11 -13.32 -17.25
N PRO A 28 -3.64 -12.17 -17.76
CA PRO A 28 -2.71 -11.31 -17.03
C PRO A 28 -3.23 -10.94 -15.64
N GLU A 29 -4.50 -10.58 -15.52
CA GLU A 29 -5.14 -10.22 -14.24
C GLU A 29 -5.08 -11.40 -13.25
N LYS A 30 -5.39 -12.59 -13.70
CA LYS A 30 -5.34 -13.79 -12.87
C LYS A 30 -3.93 -14.06 -12.36
N LYS A 31 -2.90 -13.86 -13.20
CA LYS A 31 -1.50 -13.96 -12.76
C LYS A 31 -1.17 -12.96 -11.66
N GLY A 32 -1.67 -11.74 -11.78
CA GLY A 32 -1.51 -10.70 -10.77
C GLY A 32 -2.16 -11.12 -9.45
N VAL A 33 -3.44 -11.47 -9.47
CA VAL A 33 -4.21 -11.84 -8.27
C VAL A 33 -3.60 -13.05 -7.56
N GLU A 34 -3.09 -14.05 -8.29
CA GLU A 34 -2.45 -15.25 -7.72
C GLU A 34 -1.16 -14.93 -6.92
N THR A 35 -0.58 -13.74 -7.05
CA THR A 35 0.57 -13.31 -6.23
C THR A 35 0.18 -12.79 -4.86
N ILE A 36 -1.09 -12.43 -4.67
CA ILE A 36 -1.61 -11.94 -3.39
C ILE A 36 -1.87 -13.16 -2.50
N ASN A 37 -1.21 -13.18 -1.35
CA ASN A 37 -1.32 -14.33 -0.45
C ASN A 37 -1.09 -13.97 1.02
N ARG A 38 -1.64 -14.80 1.89
CA ARG A 38 -1.62 -14.63 3.33
C ARG A 38 -0.19 -14.63 3.91
N ALA A 39 0.68 -15.52 3.48
CA ALA A 39 2.04 -15.62 4.03
C ALA A 39 2.85 -14.34 3.79
N THR A 40 2.67 -13.70 2.63
CA THR A 40 3.29 -12.40 2.34
C THR A 40 2.68 -11.30 3.22
N ALA A 41 1.35 -11.30 3.44
CA ALA A 41 0.71 -10.36 4.34
C ALA A 41 1.24 -10.49 5.77
N GLU A 42 1.29 -11.72 6.31
CA GLU A 42 1.82 -12.01 7.63
C GLU A 42 3.28 -11.57 7.79
N ALA A 43 4.12 -11.76 6.78
CA ALA A 43 5.52 -11.34 6.82
C ALA A 43 5.66 -9.80 6.87
N HIS A 44 4.89 -9.06 6.07
CA HIS A 44 4.93 -7.61 6.09
C HIS A 44 4.37 -7.04 7.40
N ILE A 45 3.22 -7.54 7.85
CA ILE A 45 2.58 -7.08 9.10
C ILE A 45 3.48 -7.43 10.28
N GLY A 46 4.02 -8.66 10.34
CA GLY A 46 4.89 -9.10 11.43
C GLY A 46 6.14 -8.21 11.58
N PHE A 47 6.71 -7.73 10.46
CA PHE A 47 7.80 -6.78 10.53
C PHE A 47 7.33 -5.38 10.94
N LEU A 48 6.26 -4.87 10.30
CA LEU A 48 5.81 -3.50 10.52
C LEU A 48 5.22 -3.28 11.92
N ALA A 49 4.65 -4.32 12.52
CA ALA A 49 4.02 -4.27 13.82
C ALA A 49 4.89 -4.86 14.95
N CYS A 50 6.20 -5.07 14.72
CA CYS A 50 7.08 -5.57 15.77
C CYS A 50 7.45 -4.46 16.78
N ASP A 51 7.77 -4.86 18.00
CA ASP A 51 8.09 -3.94 19.09
C ASP A 51 9.32 -3.08 18.81
N GLU A 52 10.28 -3.59 18.03
CA GLU A 52 11.50 -2.87 17.64
C GLU A 52 11.23 -1.60 16.81
N LEU A 53 10.03 -1.49 16.23
CA LEU A 53 9.60 -0.28 15.55
C LEU A 53 8.89 0.72 16.46
N GLU A 54 8.78 0.43 17.75
CA GLU A 54 8.30 1.38 18.77
C GLU A 54 6.99 2.06 18.34
N GLY A 55 6.06 1.32 17.71
CA GLY A 55 4.79 1.85 17.19
C GLY A 55 4.91 2.85 16.05
N ARG A 56 6.01 2.87 15.32
CA ARG A 56 6.22 3.63 14.05
C ARG A 56 5.81 5.10 14.07
N GLU A 57 5.94 5.78 15.20
CA GLU A 57 5.50 7.18 15.28
C GLU A 57 6.17 8.06 14.22
N ALA A 58 5.35 8.92 13.60
CA ALA A 58 5.78 9.85 12.56
C ALA A 58 6.91 10.77 13.03
N GLY A 59 8.01 10.84 12.27
CA GLY A 59 9.18 11.63 12.58
C GLY A 59 10.19 10.96 13.53
N TRP A 60 9.84 9.77 14.11
CA TRP A 60 10.70 9.03 15.02
C TRP A 60 11.44 7.87 14.35
N LYS A 61 12.30 7.20 15.11
CA LYS A 61 13.18 6.13 14.60
C LYS A 61 12.38 4.98 13.98
N GLY A 62 11.34 4.49 14.68
CA GLY A 62 10.51 3.38 14.20
C GLY A 62 9.84 3.68 12.87
N GLY A 63 9.22 4.87 12.72
CA GLY A 63 8.64 5.32 11.46
C GLY A 63 9.68 5.41 10.33
N ARG A 64 10.92 5.85 10.64
CA ARG A 64 12.02 5.87 9.65
C ARG A 64 12.44 4.48 9.22
N ILE A 65 12.50 3.51 10.14
CA ILE A 65 12.82 2.11 9.81
C ILE A 65 11.72 1.53 8.93
N ALA A 66 10.45 1.73 9.28
CA ALA A 66 9.30 1.29 8.47
C ALA A 66 9.37 1.85 7.03
N GLY A 67 9.61 3.16 6.87
CA GLY A 67 9.77 3.76 5.54
C GLY A 67 10.95 3.19 4.75
N ASN A 68 12.09 2.90 5.39
CA ASN A 68 13.24 2.25 4.74
C ASN A 68 12.91 0.80 4.31
N TYR A 69 12.15 0.08 5.11
CA TYR A 69 11.65 -1.25 4.77
C TYR A 69 10.77 -1.21 3.50
N ILE A 70 9.82 -0.28 3.44
CA ILE A 70 8.96 -0.08 2.27
C ILE A 70 9.80 0.23 1.02
N ILE A 71 10.78 1.12 1.12
CA ILE A 71 11.71 1.43 0.02
C ILE A 71 12.44 0.16 -0.44
N SER A 72 12.89 -0.67 0.50
CA SER A 72 13.58 -1.93 0.18
C SER A 72 12.67 -2.89 -0.57
N CYS A 73 11.40 -3.01 -0.17
CA CYS A 73 10.40 -3.82 -0.88
C CYS A 73 10.15 -3.31 -2.30
N LEU A 74 9.97 -1.99 -2.47
CA LEU A 74 9.78 -1.39 -3.80
C LEU A 74 10.99 -1.61 -4.72
N LYS A 75 12.21 -1.44 -4.19
CA LYS A 75 13.45 -1.71 -4.94
C LYS A 75 13.58 -3.18 -5.33
N GLN A 76 13.30 -4.10 -4.41
CA GLN A 76 13.33 -5.54 -4.68
C GLN A 76 12.38 -5.93 -5.81
N MET A 77 11.21 -5.32 -5.86
CA MET A 77 10.23 -5.55 -6.92
C MET A 77 10.61 -4.86 -8.26
N GLY A 78 11.54 -3.93 -8.26
CA GLY A 78 11.88 -3.14 -9.46
C GLY A 78 10.88 -1.99 -9.73
N ILE A 79 10.04 -1.65 -8.77
CA ILE A 79 9.18 -0.45 -8.85
C ILE A 79 10.08 0.79 -8.91
N LYS A 80 9.85 1.68 -9.87
CA LYS A 80 10.64 2.90 -9.99
C LYS A 80 10.21 3.97 -8.97
N PRO A 81 11.14 4.82 -8.51
CA PRO A 81 10.78 5.97 -7.70
C PRO A 81 9.88 6.93 -8.49
N LEU A 82 8.95 7.60 -7.81
CA LEU A 82 8.10 8.62 -8.43
C LEU A 82 8.91 9.88 -8.74
N LEU A 83 9.72 10.33 -7.80
CA LEU A 83 10.54 11.54 -7.92
C LEU A 83 11.85 11.21 -8.67
N ALA A 84 12.54 12.24 -9.17
CA ALA A 84 13.76 12.07 -9.96
C ALA A 84 14.86 11.36 -9.12
N GLY A 85 14.90 10.02 -9.23
CA GLY A 85 15.93 9.18 -8.59
C GLY A 85 15.69 8.84 -7.12
N ASP A 86 14.61 9.29 -6.50
CA ASP A 86 14.32 9.02 -5.08
C ASP A 86 12.87 8.58 -4.83
N TYR A 87 12.70 7.68 -3.86
CA TYR A 87 11.38 7.28 -3.36
C TYR A 87 10.85 8.25 -2.29
N ILE A 88 11.71 9.09 -1.73
CA ILE A 88 11.40 9.94 -0.58
C ILE A 88 10.93 11.30 -1.06
N GLN A 89 9.74 11.71 -0.61
CA GLN A 89 9.27 13.08 -0.65
C GLN A 89 9.39 13.67 0.78
N PRO A 90 10.47 14.41 1.09
CA PRO A 90 10.67 14.99 2.40
C PRO A 90 9.80 16.22 2.59
N PHE A 91 9.33 16.44 3.81
CA PHE A 91 8.60 17.66 4.18
C PHE A 91 8.68 17.92 5.68
N ASP A 92 8.50 19.20 6.05
CA ASP A 92 8.47 19.62 7.43
C ASP A 92 7.05 19.97 7.88
N VAL A 93 6.73 19.62 9.12
CA VAL A 93 5.47 19.98 9.76
C VAL A 93 5.73 20.71 11.07
N TYR A 94 4.79 21.55 11.46
CA TYR A 94 4.93 22.44 12.59
C TYR A 94 3.71 22.39 13.51
N HIS A 95 3.95 22.55 14.81
CA HIS A 95 2.93 22.58 15.85
C HIS A 95 3.27 23.65 16.88
N ALA A 96 2.30 24.45 17.35
CA ALA A 96 2.52 25.40 18.41
C ALA A 96 2.29 24.77 19.78
N GLU A 97 3.18 25.06 20.74
CA GLU A 97 3.05 24.58 22.12
C GLU A 97 1.87 25.23 22.86
N ARG A 98 1.54 26.48 22.55
CA ARG A 98 0.36 27.15 23.10
C ARG A 98 -0.85 26.94 22.19
N GLN A 99 -2.00 26.73 22.84
CA GLN A 99 -3.29 26.49 22.17
C GLN A 99 -3.74 27.69 21.34
N VAL A 100 -3.29 27.73 20.10
CA VAL A 100 -4.01 28.47 19.07
C VAL A 100 -5.19 27.59 18.63
N LYS A 101 -6.37 28.18 18.43
CA LYS A 101 -7.56 27.48 17.94
C LYS A 101 -7.19 26.63 16.72
N GLY A 102 -7.24 25.28 16.82
CA GLY A 102 -6.83 24.38 15.74
C GLY A 102 -5.54 23.62 15.99
N LYS A 103 -5.41 22.95 17.12
CA LYS A 103 -4.26 22.26 17.71
C LYS A 103 -3.67 21.07 16.97
N ARG A 104 -3.62 21.07 15.67
CA ARG A 104 -3.02 19.96 14.93
C ARG A 104 -1.69 20.41 14.32
N TRP A 105 -0.82 19.46 14.10
CA TRP A 105 0.34 19.66 13.25
C TRP A 105 -0.08 20.27 11.91
N GLN A 106 0.69 21.20 11.39
CA GLN A 106 0.37 21.95 10.18
C GLN A 106 1.40 21.71 9.10
N VAL A 107 0.91 21.57 7.88
CA VAL A 107 1.71 21.39 6.66
C VAL A 107 1.45 22.49 5.62
N HIS A 108 0.37 23.26 5.80
CA HIS A 108 0.04 24.35 4.89
C HIS A 108 0.95 25.56 5.08
N PRO A 109 1.54 26.16 4.01
CA PRO A 109 2.51 27.25 4.11
C PRO A 109 2.05 28.43 4.96
N ASP A 110 0.79 28.88 4.78
CA ASP A 110 0.24 30.02 5.52
C ASP A 110 0.15 29.73 7.02
N SER A 111 -0.30 28.52 7.37
CA SER A 111 -0.35 28.10 8.77
C SER A 111 1.04 28.00 9.38
N ILE A 112 2.03 27.50 8.64
CA ILE A 112 3.42 27.43 9.06
C ILE A 112 4.01 28.83 9.28
N ALA A 113 3.69 29.79 8.41
CA ALA A 113 4.16 31.17 8.54
C ALA A 113 3.69 31.81 9.86
N GLU A 114 2.45 31.55 10.27
CA GLU A 114 1.92 32.04 11.55
C GLU A 114 2.52 31.29 12.74
N LEU A 115 2.65 29.96 12.66
CA LEU A 115 3.24 29.15 13.74
C LEU A 115 4.70 29.52 14.03
N LYS A 116 5.48 29.87 13.01
CA LYS A 116 6.87 30.31 13.18
C LYS A 116 7.04 31.63 13.94
N LYS A 117 5.97 32.38 14.17
CA LYS A 117 6.01 33.61 14.98
C LYS A 117 5.92 33.35 16.47
N VAL A 118 5.62 32.13 16.90
CA VAL A 118 5.48 31.73 18.30
C VAL A 118 6.39 30.53 18.59
N VAL A 119 6.51 30.14 19.86
CA VAL A 119 7.22 28.89 20.23
C VAL A 119 6.53 27.72 19.58
N HIS A 120 7.27 26.94 18.81
CA HIS A 120 6.76 25.84 18.00
C HIS A 120 7.70 24.65 18.00
N GLN A 121 7.13 23.49 17.74
CA GLN A 121 7.84 22.26 17.44
C GLN A 121 7.89 22.06 15.94
N LYS A 122 8.92 21.36 15.47
CA LYS A 122 9.11 20.98 14.08
C LYS A 122 9.41 19.49 14.00
N LEU A 123 8.75 18.77 13.10
CA LEU A 123 9.10 17.40 12.72
C LEU A 123 9.44 17.34 11.23
N ALA A 124 10.45 16.53 10.91
CA ALA A 124 10.82 16.19 9.54
C ALA A 124 10.20 14.85 9.18
N LEU A 125 9.26 14.86 8.24
CA LEU A 125 8.50 13.72 7.76
C LEU A 125 8.86 13.39 6.31
N ARG A 126 8.39 12.24 5.81
CA ARG A 126 8.69 11.81 4.46
C ARG A 126 7.65 10.84 3.91
N ASN A 127 6.98 11.16 2.85
CA ASN A 127 6.22 10.18 2.08
C ASN A 127 7.17 9.27 1.30
N ILE A 128 6.76 8.01 1.10
CA ILE A 128 7.47 7.05 0.25
C ILE A 128 6.62 6.81 -0.99
N LEU A 129 7.20 7.05 -2.16
CA LEU A 129 6.47 7.11 -3.43
C LEU A 129 7.16 6.28 -4.52
N GLY A 130 6.46 5.27 -5.01
CA GLY A 130 6.88 4.48 -6.18
C GLY A 130 5.88 4.60 -7.32
N LYS A 131 6.27 4.22 -8.55
CA LYS A 131 5.36 4.21 -9.71
C LYS A 131 5.60 3.05 -10.67
N ILE A 132 4.54 2.68 -11.37
CA ILE A 132 4.58 1.98 -12.65
C ILE A 132 4.03 2.92 -13.71
N GLU A 133 4.81 3.21 -14.75
CA GLU A 133 4.37 4.07 -15.84
C GLU A 133 3.30 3.39 -16.68
N GLY A 134 2.20 4.09 -16.92
CA GLY A 134 1.13 3.65 -17.79
C GLY A 134 1.37 3.97 -19.25
N LYS A 135 0.57 3.37 -20.15
CA LYS A 135 0.54 3.71 -21.58
C LYS A 135 0.11 5.16 -21.79
N ASN A 136 -0.84 5.63 -20.95
CA ASN A 136 -1.28 7.04 -20.93
C ASN A 136 -0.66 7.77 -19.74
N PRO A 137 0.42 8.55 -19.94
CA PRO A 137 1.10 9.28 -18.86
C PRO A 137 0.31 10.51 -18.37
N ASN A 138 -0.78 10.88 -19.03
CA ASN A 138 -1.63 12.00 -18.64
C ASN A 138 -2.79 11.58 -17.72
N GLU A 139 -2.87 10.31 -17.38
CA GLU A 139 -3.83 9.80 -16.41
C GLU A 139 -3.10 9.01 -15.33
N ILE A 140 -3.41 9.31 -14.09
CA ILE A 140 -2.76 8.74 -12.91
C ILE A 140 -3.83 8.17 -11.99
N VAL A 141 -3.55 6.98 -11.44
CA VAL A 141 -4.27 6.40 -10.30
C VAL A 141 -3.28 6.27 -9.16
N ILE A 142 -3.71 6.65 -7.96
CA ILE A 142 -2.91 6.48 -6.74
C ILE A 142 -3.50 5.36 -5.91
N ILE A 143 -2.66 4.48 -5.42
CA ILE A 143 -2.99 3.42 -4.47
C ILE A 143 -2.12 3.66 -3.24
N GLY A 144 -2.72 3.87 -2.08
CA GLY A 144 -1.95 4.28 -0.92
C GLY A 144 -2.46 3.74 0.41
N ALA A 145 -1.59 3.88 1.41
CA ALA A 145 -1.82 3.62 2.81
C ALA A 145 -0.89 4.51 3.63
N HIS A 146 -1.24 4.86 4.86
CA HIS A 146 -0.24 5.47 5.75
C HIS A 146 0.60 4.38 6.41
N TYR A 147 1.83 4.74 6.80
CA TYR A 147 2.76 3.79 7.40
C TYR A 147 3.20 4.15 8.81
N ASP A 148 2.94 5.39 9.23
CA ASP A 148 3.11 5.81 10.63
C ASP A 148 2.02 5.24 11.52
N HIS A 149 2.26 5.26 12.83
CA HIS A 149 1.25 5.00 13.85
C HIS A 149 1.56 5.86 15.09
N ILE A 150 0.94 5.58 16.22
CA ILE A 150 0.92 6.52 17.36
C ILE A 150 2.05 6.33 18.36
N GLY A 151 2.98 5.39 18.11
CA GLY A 151 4.18 5.23 18.92
C GLY A 151 3.97 4.39 20.17
N TYR A 152 4.46 4.85 21.30
CA TYR A 152 4.30 4.18 22.59
C TYR A 152 3.91 5.19 23.68
N ASP A 153 3.23 4.72 24.72
CA ASP A 153 2.85 5.50 25.88
C ASP A 153 3.47 4.88 27.15
N PRO A 154 4.52 5.51 27.73
CA PRO A 154 5.20 4.99 28.91
C PRO A 154 4.33 5.05 30.19
N MET A 155 3.15 5.66 30.13
CA MET A 155 2.23 5.76 31.26
C MET A 155 1.25 4.57 31.34
N LEU A 156 1.21 3.72 30.30
CA LEU A 156 0.39 2.51 30.31
C LEU A 156 1.02 1.41 31.16
N GLU A 157 0.17 0.67 31.87
CA GLU A 157 0.58 -0.57 32.51
C GLU A 157 0.53 -1.73 31.49
N GLY A 158 1.54 -2.60 31.53
CA GLY A 158 1.66 -3.75 30.63
C GLY A 158 2.25 -3.37 29.28
N ASP A 159 1.56 -3.67 28.20
CA ASP A 159 2.02 -3.35 26.86
C ASP A 159 1.86 -1.84 26.59
N GLN A 160 2.98 -1.20 26.34
CA GLN A 160 3.07 0.25 26.13
C GLN A 160 3.23 0.65 24.67
N ILE A 161 3.35 -0.34 23.77
CA ILE A 161 3.62 -0.10 22.35
C ILE A 161 2.34 -0.27 21.54
N TYR A 162 1.97 0.77 20.83
CA TYR A 162 0.90 0.69 19.84
C TYR A 162 1.47 0.10 18.54
N ASN A 163 1.47 -1.22 18.42
CA ASN A 163 2.10 -1.92 17.30
C ASN A 163 1.48 -1.61 15.94
N GLY A 164 0.18 -1.28 15.88
CA GLY A 164 -0.48 -0.87 14.66
C GLY A 164 -0.52 -1.95 13.57
N ALA A 165 -0.85 -3.19 13.93
CA ALA A 165 -0.93 -4.29 12.96
C ALA A 165 -2.08 -4.09 11.96
N ASP A 166 -3.26 -3.70 12.46
CA ASP A 166 -4.40 -3.32 11.63
C ASP A 166 -4.26 -1.88 11.13
N ASP A 167 -4.00 -0.95 12.04
CA ASP A 167 -3.75 0.46 11.76
C ASP A 167 -2.25 0.78 11.75
N ASN A 168 -1.54 0.87 10.63
CA ASN A 168 -2.06 0.54 9.32
C ASN A 168 -1.05 -0.34 8.56
N ALA A 169 -0.39 -1.30 9.27
CA ALA A 169 0.47 -2.28 8.59
C ALA A 169 -0.36 -3.15 7.62
N SER A 170 -1.67 -3.34 7.90
CA SER A 170 -2.58 -4.06 7.02
C SER A 170 -2.75 -3.36 5.66
N GLY A 171 -2.92 -2.05 5.64
CA GLY A 171 -2.99 -1.27 4.41
C GLY A 171 -1.65 -1.22 3.67
N VAL A 172 -0.54 -1.02 4.39
CA VAL A 172 0.81 -1.00 3.79
C VAL A 172 1.11 -2.31 3.05
N GLN A 173 0.85 -3.46 3.68
CA GLN A 173 1.07 -4.75 3.04
C GLN A 173 0.18 -4.94 1.81
N ALA A 174 -1.08 -4.45 1.83
CA ALA A 174 -1.96 -4.53 0.67
C ALA A 174 -1.40 -3.73 -0.50
N VAL A 175 -0.96 -2.49 -0.29
CA VAL A 175 -0.34 -1.67 -1.34
C VAL A 175 0.90 -2.35 -1.92
N LEU A 176 1.75 -2.97 -1.09
CA LEU A 176 2.93 -3.72 -1.55
C LEU A 176 2.54 -4.96 -2.38
N GLN A 177 1.52 -5.71 -1.96
CA GLN A 177 1.04 -6.87 -2.72
C GLN A 177 0.36 -6.47 -4.02
N VAL A 178 -0.42 -5.39 -4.03
CA VAL A 178 -1.01 -4.83 -5.26
C VAL A 178 0.08 -4.39 -6.24
N ALA A 179 1.15 -3.75 -5.76
CA ALA A 179 2.29 -3.39 -6.61
C ALA A 179 2.93 -4.63 -7.26
N ARG A 180 3.11 -5.71 -6.50
CA ARG A 180 3.58 -7.00 -7.02
C ARG A 180 2.61 -7.59 -8.04
N ALA A 181 1.32 -7.53 -7.77
CA ALA A 181 0.29 -8.05 -8.66
C ALA A 181 0.31 -7.34 -10.02
N PHE A 182 0.44 -6.01 -10.06
CA PHE A 182 0.60 -5.26 -11.30
C PHE A 182 1.81 -5.74 -12.11
N LEU A 183 2.96 -5.95 -11.48
CA LEU A 183 4.16 -6.44 -12.16
C LEU A 183 3.98 -7.87 -12.68
N ALA A 184 3.30 -8.72 -11.94
CA ALA A 184 3.08 -10.13 -12.30
C ALA A 184 2.15 -10.31 -13.51
N THR A 185 1.32 -9.32 -13.84
CA THR A 185 0.55 -9.33 -15.10
C THR A 185 1.45 -9.43 -16.32
N GLY A 186 2.67 -8.86 -16.23
CA GLY A 186 3.60 -8.72 -17.36
C GLY A 186 3.16 -7.67 -18.37
N GLU A 187 2.12 -6.90 -18.07
CA GLU A 187 1.57 -5.87 -18.94
C GLU A 187 1.78 -4.47 -18.35
N GLN A 188 1.96 -3.49 -19.23
CA GLN A 188 1.97 -2.10 -18.84
C GLN A 188 0.53 -1.66 -18.56
N PRO A 189 0.24 -1.07 -17.38
CA PRO A 189 -1.10 -0.59 -17.07
C PRO A 189 -1.54 0.53 -18.01
N GLU A 190 -2.82 0.72 -18.19
CA GLU A 190 -3.36 1.78 -19.05
C GLU A 190 -3.01 3.18 -18.52
N ARG A 191 -3.13 3.37 -17.20
CA ARG A 191 -2.79 4.62 -16.50
C ARG A 191 -1.53 4.43 -15.68
N THR A 192 -0.79 5.51 -15.46
CA THR A 192 0.31 5.50 -14.48
C THR A 192 -0.26 5.18 -13.10
N VAL A 193 0.34 4.21 -12.41
CA VAL A 193 -0.04 3.83 -11.04
C VAL A 193 1.05 4.32 -10.10
N ILE A 194 0.65 5.15 -9.13
CA ILE A 194 1.51 5.60 -8.04
C ILE A 194 1.18 4.76 -6.80
N PHE A 195 2.17 4.16 -6.19
CA PHE A 195 2.09 3.50 -4.89
C PHE A 195 2.61 4.49 -3.86
N ALA A 196 1.74 4.93 -2.97
CA ALA A 196 2.01 5.99 -2.02
C ALA A 196 1.89 5.50 -0.59
N PHE A 197 2.92 5.74 0.22
CA PHE A 197 2.94 5.42 1.63
C PHE A 197 3.13 6.73 2.39
N TRP A 198 2.06 7.14 3.07
CA TRP A 198 1.96 8.45 3.70
C TRP A 198 2.58 8.45 5.09
N ASP A 199 3.24 9.55 5.44
CA ASP A 199 3.77 9.80 6.79
C ASP A 199 2.93 10.87 7.50
N GLY A 200 2.75 10.71 8.81
CA GLY A 200 2.04 11.67 9.62
C GLY A 200 0.52 11.70 9.40
N GLU A 201 -0.08 10.58 9.05
CA GLU A 201 -1.53 10.41 8.97
C GLU A 201 -2.16 10.67 10.33
N GLU A 202 -1.67 9.99 11.37
CA GLU A 202 -2.12 10.05 12.75
C GLU A 202 -2.01 11.46 13.37
N LYS A 203 -1.16 12.28 12.81
CA LYS A 203 -1.01 13.70 13.19
C LYS A 203 -1.89 14.64 12.38
N GLY A 204 -2.74 14.12 11.50
CA GLY A 204 -3.77 14.86 10.76
C GLY A 204 -3.61 14.85 9.24
N LEU A 205 -3.41 13.69 8.62
CA LEU A 205 -3.30 13.48 7.17
C LEU A 205 -2.17 14.29 6.52
N LEU A 206 -1.04 14.49 7.24
CA LEU A 206 -0.05 15.49 6.85
C LEU A 206 0.64 15.14 5.54
N GLY A 207 1.03 13.88 5.35
CA GLY A 207 1.74 13.42 4.16
C GLY A 207 0.90 13.49 2.90
N SER A 208 -0.32 12.99 2.94
CA SER A 208 -1.24 13.03 1.79
C SER A 208 -1.63 14.47 1.43
N ARG A 209 -1.85 15.35 2.42
CA ARG A 209 -2.08 16.78 2.21
C ARG A 209 -0.89 17.47 1.57
N TYR A 210 0.34 17.20 2.08
CA TYR A 210 1.54 17.76 1.49
C TYR A 210 1.70 17.34 0.04
N PHE A 211 1.49 16.06 -0.26
CA PHE A 211 1.54 15.55 -1.63
C PHE A 211 0.52 16.24 -2.52
N ALA A 212 -0.75 16.31 -2.09
CA ALA A 212 -1.81 16.94 -2.89
C ALA A 212 -1.54 18.41 -3.21
N MET A 213 -0.89 19.15 -2.31
CA MET A 213 -0.55 20.56 -2.51
C MET A 213 0.69 20.77 -3.40
N ASN A 214 1.61 19.80 -3.43
CA ASN A 214 2.94 20.00 -4.03
C ASN A 214 3.25 19.09 -5.22
N TYR A 215 2.39 18.11 -5.53
CA TYR A 215 2.62 17.25 -6.68
C TYR A 215 2.25 17.96 -7.98
N PRO A 216 3.23 18.19 -8.90
CA PRO A 216 2.98 19.02 -10.09
C PRO A 216 1.86 18.49 -10.99
N ASP A 217 1.75 17.17 -11.08
CA ASP A 217 0.79 16.47 -11.93
C ASP A 217 -0.51 16.09 -11.21
N ILE A 218 -0.84 16.74 -10.09
CA ILE A 218 -2.03 16.40 -9.27
C ILE A 218 -3.33 16.44 -10.11
N LYS A 219 -3.41 17.32 -11.10
CA LYS A 219 -4.58 17.43 -12.00
C LYS A 219 -4.74 16.23 -12.95
N LYS A 220 -3.71 15.43 -13.13
CA LYS A 220 -3.76 14.19 -13.92
C LYS A 220 -4.33 13.02 -13.13
N VAL A 221 -4.45 13.15 -11.80
CA VAL A 221 -4.98 12.10 -10.93
C VAL A 221 -6.47 11.92 -11.20
N LYS A 222 -6.85 10.70 -11.57
CA LYS A 222 -8.24 10.30 -11.89
C LYS A 222 -8.92 9.59 -10.72
N GLY A 223 -8.14 8.97 -9.85
CA GLY A 223 -8.65 8.26 -8.68
C GLY A 223 -7.57 8.00 -7.64
N TYR A 224 -8.02 7.87 -6.40
CA TYR A 224 -7.20 7.48 -5.27
C TYR A 224 -7.91 6.37 -4.50
N LEU A 225 -7.23 5.25 -4.29
CA LEU A 225 -7.67 4.15 -3.45
C LEU A 225 -6.81 4.16 -2.19
N ASN A 226 -7.44 4.34 -1.04
CA ASN A 226 -6.81 4.27 0.27
C ASN A 226 -7.16 2.96 0.96
N TYR A 227 -6.14 2.25 1.44
CA TYR A 227 -6.31 1.09 2.29
C TYR A 227 -5.98 1.47 3.73
N ASP A 228 -6.94 1.27 4.61
CA ASP A 228 -6.81 1.64 6.01
C ASP A 228 -7.61 0.67 6.88
N MET A 229 -6.94 0.08 7.87
CA MET A 229 -7.52 -0.90 8.80
C MET A 229 -8.30 -2.03 8.08
N ILE A 230 -7.63 -2.72 7.15
CA ILE A 230 -8.25 -3.80 6.37
C ILE A 230 -7.93 -5.21 6.90
N GLY A 231 -7.24 -5.31 8.03
CA GLY A 231 -6.86 -6.58 8.64
C GLY A 231 -7.97 -7.25 9.44
N ARG A 232 -8.95 -6.50 9.89
CA ARG A 232 -10.14 -7.01 10.57
C ARG A 232 -11.32 -6.05 10.39
N ASN A 233 -12.50 -6.53 10.69
CA ASN A 233 -13.68 -5.69 10.82
C ASN A 233 -14.10 -5.54 12.29
N ASN A 234 -15.06 -4.66 12.56
CA ASN A 234 -15.62 -4.40 13.89
C ASN A 234 -16.91 -5.17 14.17
N ARG A 235 -17.26 -6.14 13.31
CA ARG A 235 -18.45 -6.99 13.44
C ARG A 235 -18.03 -8.46 13.45
N GLU A 236 -17.76 -8.99 14.63
CA GLU A 236 -17.25 -10.36 14.79
C GLU A 236 -18.20 -11.44 14.25
N ASP A 237 -19.51 -11.15 14.22
CA ASP A 237 -20.57 -12.00 13.67
C ASP A 237 -20.69 -11.94 12.14
N GLN A 238 -19.97 -11.03 11.48
CA GLN A 238 -19.99 -10.78 10.03
C GLN A 238 -18.57 -10.72 9.48
N PRO A 239 -17.87 -11.85 9.32
CA PRO A 239 -16.46 -11.88 8.95
C PRO A 239 -16.17 -11.34 7.54
N ASP A 240 -17.17 -11.26 6.69
CA ASP A 240 -17.13 -10.73 5.33
C ASP A 240 -17.47 -9.23 5.25
N TYR A 241 -17.85 -8.61 6.37
CA TYR A 241 -18.19 -7.19 6.42
C TYR A 241 -16.97 -6.30 6.29
N PHE A 242 -17.10 -5.23 5.47
CA PHE A 242 -16.13 -4.14 5.41
C PHE A 242 -16.81 -2.81 5.07
N VAL A 243 -16.14 -1.70 5.35
CA VAL A 243 -16.63 -0.36 5.08
C VAL A 243 -15.89 0.22 3.87
N TYR A 244 -16.63 0.81 2.95
CA TYR A 244 -16.10 1.46 1.78
C TYR A 244 -16.61 2.90 1.66
N PHE A 245 -15.72 3.87 1.91
CA PHE A 245 -16.04 5.28 1.77
C PHE A 245 -15.67 5.77 0.38
N TYR A 246 -16.58 6.47 -0.28
CA TYR A 246 -16.33 7.13 -1.54
C TYR A 246 -16.99 8.51 -1.59
N THR A 247 -16.51 9.37 -2.49
CA THR A 247 -17.03 10.72 -2.63
C THR A 247 -18.45 10.69 -3.21
N ALA A 248 -19.43 11.25 -2.53
CA ALA A 248 -20.82 11.24 -2.94
C ALA A 248 -21.05 11.82 -4.36
N ALA A 249 -20.19 12.74 -4.81
CA ALA A 249 -20.21 13.28 -6.17
C ALA A 249 -19.81 12.25 -7.25
N HIS A 250 -19.29 11.09 -6.86
CA HIS A 250 -18.75 10.06 -7.77
C HIS A 250 -19.33 8.69 -7.43
N GLN A 251 -20.65 8.53 -7.55
CA GLN A 251 -21.38 7.28 -7.33
C GLN A 251 -20.78 6.08 -8.11
N ALA A 252 -20.16 6.37 -9.26
CA ALA A 252 -19.53 5.35 -10.09
C ALA A 252 -18.47 4.51 -9.36
N PHE A 253 -17.84 5.03 -8.30
CA PHE A 253 -16.91 4.23 -7.49
C PHE A 253 -17.64 3.14 -6.68
N GLY A 254 -18.79 3.47 -6.08
CA GLY A 254 -19.62 2.48 -5.39
C GLY A 254 -20.16 1.43 -6.35
N ASP A 255 -20.63 1.84 -7.51
CA ASP A 255 -21.16 0.93 -8.55
C ASP A 255 -20.06 0.01 -9.09
N TRP A 256 -18.84 0.54 -9.30
CA TRP A 256 -17.69 -0.24 -9.70
C TRP A 256 -17.35 -1.34 -8.66
N LEU A 257 -17.28 -0.99 -7.38
CA LEU A 257 -16.98 -1.97 -6.33
C LEU A 257 -18.04 -3.08 -6.27
N LYS A 258 -19.34 -2.72 -6.33
CA LYS A 258 -20.43 -3.70 -6.37
C LYS A 258 -20.25 -4.67 -7.52
N LYS A 259 -19.97 -4.12 -8.70
CA LYS A 259 -19.75 -4.93 -9.91
C LYS A 259 -18.55 -5.87 -9.75
N ASP A 260 -17.43 -5.40 -9.18
CA ASP A 260 -16.25 -6.24 -8.97
C ASP A 260 -16.51 -7.36 -7.96
N ILE A 261 -17.26 -7.10 -6.89
CA ILE A 261 -17.67 -8.12 -5.92
C ILE A 261 -18.46 -9.23 -6.61
N GLU A 262 -19.40 -8.88 -7.50
CA GLU A 262 -20.21 -9.83 -8.27
C GLU A 262 -19.36 -10.58 -9.32
N ASP A 263 -18.63 -9.86 -10.17
CA ASP A 263 -17.85 -10.41 -11.29
C ASP A 263 -16.77 -11.39 -10.81
N TYR A 264 -16.09 -11.07 -9.71
CA TYR A 264 -15.04 -11.89 -9.13
C TYR A 264 -15.55 -12.84 -8.04
N ARG A 265 -16.85 -12.81 -7.75
CA ARG A 265 -17.51 -13.64 -6.71
C ARG A 265 -16.79 -13.52 -5.35
N LEU A 266 -16.46 -12.31 -4.98
CA LEU A 266 -15.84 -12.04 -3.70
C LEU A 266 -16.86 -12.24 -2.59
N GLN A 267 -16.45 -12.94 -1.54
CA GLN A 267 -17.30 -13.14 -0.35
C GLN A 267 -17.14 -11.93 0.58
N LEU A 268 -17.63 -10.78 0.12
CA LEU A 268 -17.53 -9.51 0.83
C LEU A 268 -18.87 -8.82 0.87
N SER A 269 -19.21 -8.27 2.03
CA SER A 269 -20.46 -7.54 2.31
C SER A 269 -20.12 -6.08 2.65
N PRO A 270 -20.09 -5.17 1.64
CA PRO A 270 -19.73 -3.78 1.87
C PRO A 270 -20.86 -2.99 2.54
N ASP A 271 -20.47 -2.07 3.42
CA ASP A 271 -21.27 -0.95 3.89
C ASP A 271 -20.74 0.35 3.28
N TYR A 272 -21.63 1.33 3.00
CA TYR A 272 -21.32 2.52 2.21
C TYR A 272 -21.62 3.80 2.99
#